data_54ad5a84cb1b53bf30a332b73452c664
#
_entry.id   54ad5a84cb1b53bf30a332b73452c664
#
_cell.length_a   1.000
_cell.length_b   1.000
_cell.length_c   1.000
_cell.angle_alpha   90.00
_cell.angle_beta   90.00
_cell.angle_gamma   90.00
#
_symmetry.space_group_name_H-M   'P 1'
#
loop_
_entity.id
_entity.type
_entity.pdbx_description
1 polymer ?
#
loop_
_entity_poly.entity_id
_entity_poly.type
_entity_poly.pdbx_seq_one_letter_code
_entity_poly.pdbx_strand_id
1 'polypeptide(L)'
;PEMAPNGLWAHSMAWYLDFIKQSGFNAIRVPFALDNVQSTLVPSVNMISASPELGGLNFLDMLEELVDGAANNGLLVLFDLQRLKSTRWPDEGLWYTAGVSMNDVKAVWDTMQARFCNRWNVIGADLLNEPHGAKWGEWATAATDMGNFVLSKCERWLVFVEGVAHEGKS
;
A
#
# COMPACT_ATOMS: atom_id res chain seq x y z
N PRO A 1 -0.38 6.48 5.97
CA PRO A 1 -0.01 5.24 6.64
C PRO A 1 1.27 5.46 7.43
N GLU A 2 1.16 5.28 8.71
CA GLU A 2 2.27 5.30 9.63
C GLU A 2 2.89 3.89 9.72
N MET A 3 3.68 3.61 10.73
CA MET A 3 4.37 2.32 10.89
C MET A 3 3.43 1.12 11.16
N ALA A 4 2.14 1.34 11.29
CA ALA A 4 1.10 0.31 11.41
C ALA A 4 -0.15 0.74 10.65
N PRO A 5 -1.04 -0.20 10.27
CA PRO A 5 -2.38 0.14 9.80
C PRO A 5 -3.10 1.03 10.81
N ASN A 6 -3.76 2.06 10.30
CA ASN A 6 -4.35 3.09 11.15
C ASN A 6 -5.59 2.57 11.90
N GLY A 7 -5.77 2.99 13.16
CA GLY A 7 -6.94 2.61 13.98
C GLY A 7 -6.71 1.44 14.93
N LEU A 8 -5.57 0.73 14.84
CA LEU A 8 -5.28 -0.43 15.71
C LEU A 8 -5.11 -0.07 17.20
N TRP A 9 -5.14 1.21 17.55
CA TRP A 9 -5.28 1.67 18.93
C TRP A 9 -6.71 1.66 19.45
N ALA A 10 -7.71 1.70 18.54
CA ALA A 10 -9.12 1.80 18.89
C ALA A 10 -9.83 0.44 18.85
N HIS A 11 -9.56 -0.36 17.80
CA HIS A 11 -10.11 -1.69 17.62
C HIS A 11 -9.05 -2.64 17.08
N SER A 12 -9.23 -3.96 17.32
CA SER A 12 -8.33 -4.97 16.81
C SER A 12 -8.43 -5.09 15.27
N MET A 13 -7.38 -5.62 14.65
CA MET A 13 -7.38 -5.93 13.22
C MET A 13 -8.55 -6.87 12.88
N ALA A 14 -8.78 -7.89 13.68
CA ALA A 14 -9.89 -8.82 13.50
C ALA A 14 -11.25 -8.10 13.51
N TRP A 15 -11.44 -7.17 14.44
CA TRP A 15 -12.68 -6.38 14.51
C TRP A 15 -12.92 -5.58 13.22
N TYR A 16 -11.89 -4.92 12.67
CA TYR A 16 -12.03 -4.17 11.43
C TYR A 16 -12.39 -5.08 10.25
N LEU A 17 -11.71 -6.21 10.10
CA LEU A 17 -11.97 -7.15 9.01
C LEU A 17 -13.36 -7.75 9.09
N ASP A 18 -13.82 -8.13 10.27
CA ASP A 18 -15.18 -8.61 10.52
C ASP A 18 -16.22 -7.53 10.22
N PHE A 19 -16.00 -6.29 10.68
CA PHE A 19 -16.88 -5.16 10.41
C PHE A 19 -17.02 -4.88 8.91
N ILE A 20 -15.91 -4.87 8.17
CA ILE A 20 -15.89 -4.70 6.71
C ILE A 20 -16.69 -5.81 6.04
N LYS A 21 -16.45 -7.06 6.44
CA LYS A 21 -17.18 -8.21 5.89
C LYS A 21 -18.68 -8.14 6.19
N GLN A 22 -19.07 -7.87 7.43
CA GLN A 22 -20.47 -7.75 7.83
C GLN A 22 -21.19 -6.57 7.16
N SER A 23 -20.43 -5.53 6.80
CA SER A 23 -20.93 -4.38 6.03
C SER A 23 -21.15 -4.68 4.53
N GLY A 24 -20.87 -5.91 4.09
CA GLY A 24 -21.11 -6.36 2.71
C GLY A 24 -19.98 -6.07 1.72
N PHE A 25 -18.83 -5.57 2.19
CA PHE A 25 -17.65 -5.40 1.33
C PHE A 25 -16.97 -6.74 1.06
N ASN A 26 -16.37 -6.86 -0.11
CA ASN A 26 -15.62 -8.04 -0.54
C ASN A 26 -14.14 -7.74 -0.89
N ALA A 27 -13.74 -6.49 -0.81
CA ALA A 27 -12.37 -6.05 -1.06
C ALA A 27 -11.99 -4.87 -0.16
N ILE A 28 -10.70 -4.75 0.12
CA ILE A 28 -10.11 -3.61 0.83
C ILE A 28 -8.94 -3.04 0.02
N ARG A 29 -8.81 -1.72 0.01
CA ARG A 29 -7.62 -1.02 -0.46
C ARG A 29 -6.76 -0.70 0.75
N VAL A 30 -5.52 -1.15 0.72
CA VAL A 30 -4.57 -1.07 1.84
C VAL A 30 -3.46 -0.09 1.49
N PRO A 31 -3.52 1.14 2.03
CA PRO A 31 -2.51 2.15 1.77
C PRO A 31 -1.22 1.87 2.55
N PHE A 32 -0.08 2.09 1.90
CA PHE A 32 1.23 2.01 2.54
C PHE A 32 2.15 3.16 2.10
N ALA A 33 3.19 3.42 2.89
CA ALA A 33 4.26 4.32 2.52
C ALA A 33 5.50 3.54 2.09
N LEU A 34 6.23 4.05 1.10
CA LEU A 34 7.43 3.41 0.56
C LEU A 34 8.46 3.12 1.66
N ASP A 35 8.76 4.12 2.50
CA ASP A 35 9.76 3.99 3.56
C ASP A 35 9.36 2.98 4.65
N ASN A 36 8.07 2.71 4.85
CA ASN A 36 7.63 1.68 5.80
C ASN A 36 7.97 0.27 5.31
N VAL A 37 7.83 0.02 3.99
CA VAL A 37 8.18 -1.28 3.40
C VAL A 37 9.69 -1.55 3.51
N GLN A 38 10.50 -0.50 3.47
CA GLN A 38 11.96 -0.59 3.62
C GLN A 38 12.41 -0.62 5.09
N SER A 39 11.49 -0.36 6.04
CA SER A 39 11.82 -0.23 7.46
C SER A 39 11.75 -1.58 8.18
N THR A 40 12.74 -1.81 9.04
CA THR A 40 12.73 -2.92 10.02
C THR A 40 12.24 -2.49 11.39
N LEU A 41 11.84 -1.22 11.54
CA LEU A 41 11.37 -0.70 12.81
C LEU A 41 10.03 -1.32 13.20
N VAL A 42 9.86 -1.52 14.50
CA VAL A 42 8.62 -2.01 15.11
C VAL A 42 7.83 -0.80 15.63
N PRO A 43 6.53 -0.68 15.35
CA PRO A 43 5.72 0.39 15.87
C PRO A 43 5.62 0.34 17.40
N SER A 44 5.35 1.49 18.00
CA SER A 44 5.13 1.55 19.44
C SER A 44 3.84 0.80 19.84
N VAL A 45 3.84 0.21 21.03
CA VAL A 45 2.68 -0.53 21.56
C VAL A 45 1.40 0.32 21.60
N ASN A 46 1.53 1.64 21.73
CA ASN A 46 0.37 2.53 21.73
C ASN A 46 -0.35 2.59 20.38
N MET A 47 0.37 2.38 19.26
CA MET A 47 -0.21 2.39 17.92
C MET A 47 -1.05 1.15 17.63
N ILE A 48 -0.82 0.07 18.36
CA ILE A 48 -1.44 -1.25 18.17
C ILE A 48 -2.08 -1.77 19.48
N SER A 49 -2.47 -0.86 20.39
CA SER A 49 -2.91 -1.24 21.73
C SER A 49 -4.16 -2.12 21.77
N ALA A 50 -5.01 -2.07 20.73
CA ALA A 50 -6.14 -2.97 20.58
C ALA A 50 -5.81 -4.25 19.77
N SER A 51 -4.59 -4.39 19.29
CA SER A 51 -4.05 -5.57 18.58
C SER A 51 -2.69 -5.97 19.16
N PRO A 52 -2.62 -6.36 20.45
CA PRO A 52 -1.35 -6.68 21.11
C PRO A 52 -0.62 -7.88 20.48
N GLU A 53 -1.34 -8.75 19.77
CA GLU A 53 -0.81 -9.88 19.01
C GLU A 53 0.17 -9.46 17.90
N LEU A 54 0.09 -8.20 17.44
CA LEU A 54 0.98 -7.62 16.44
C LEU A 54 2.28 -7.06 17.06
N GLY A 55 2.43 -7.16 18.37
CA GLY A 55 3.61 -6.67 19.07
C GLY A 55 4.90 -7.36 18.61
N GLY A 56 5.93 -6.56 18.30
CA GLY A 56 7.21 -7.06 17.81
C GLY A 56 7.29 -7.25 16.28
N LEU A 57 6.18 -7.09 15.55
CA LEU A 57 6.18 -7.16 14.10
C LEU A 57 6.58 -5.81 13.47
N ASN A 58 7.39 -5.86 12.42
CA ASN A 58 7.60 -4.70 11.55
C ASN A 58 6.41 -4.50 10.61
N PHE A 59 6.44 -3.43 9.81
CA PHE A 59 5.31 -3.08 8.94
C PHE A 59 4.93 -4.18 7.94
N LEU A 60 5.92 -4.82 7.30
CA LEU A 60 5.67 -5.89 6.32
C LEU A 60 5.06 -7.13 6.96
N ASP A 61 5.51 -7.49 8.16
CA ASP A 61 4.98 -8.63 8.90
C ASP A 61 3.54 -8.35 9.34
N MET A 62 3.21 -7.11 9.73
CA MET A 62 1.83 -6.72 10.01
C MET A 62 0.93 -6.74 8.77
N LEU A 63 1.46 -6.36 7.59
CA LEU A 63 0.72 -6.50 6.34
C LEU A 63 0.43 -7.97 6.01
N GLU A 64 1.33 -8.89 6.37
CA GLU A 64 1.10 -10.32 6.19
C GLU A 64 -0.06 -10.81 7.06
N GLU A 65 -0.08 -10.44 8.34
CA GLU A 65 -1.19 -10.74 9.25
C GLU A 65 -2.52 -10.14 8.73
N LEU A 66 -2.48 -8.92 8.19
CA LEU A 66 -3.66 -8.30 7.58
C LEU A 66 -4.15 -9.08 6.36
N VAL A 67 -3.24 -9.49 5.48
CA VAL A 67 -3.58 -10.28 4.27
C VAL A 67 -4.18 -11.63 4.65
N ASP A 68 -3.61 -12.30 5.66
CA ASP A 68 -4.11 -13.59 6.14
C ASP A 68 -5.47 -13.43 6.84
N GLY A 69 -5.64 -12.41 7.66
CA GLY A 69 -6.92 -12.07 8.28
C GLY A 69 -8.00 -11.72 7.23
N ALA A 70 -7.63 -10.97 6.19
CA ALA A 70 -8.51 -10.66 5.07
C ALA A 70 -8.91 -11.92 4.31
N ALA A 71 -7.97 -12.84 4.05
CA ALA A 71 -8.24 -14.12 3.39
C ALA A 71 -9.23 -14.97 4.19
N ASN A 72 -9.08 -15.05 5.51
CA ASN A 72 -9.99 -15.77 6.41
C ASN A 72 -11.42 -15.19 6.39
N ASN A 73 -11.54 -13.90 6.10
CA ASN A 73 -12.84 -13.21 5.94
C ASN A 73 -13.35 -13.22 4.48
N GLY A 74 -12.62 -13.84 3.53
CA GLY A 74 -12.97 -13.84 2.12
C GLY A 74 -12.89 -12.46 1.47
N LEU A 75 -12.01 -11.58 1.98
CA LEU A 75 -11.77 -10.24 1.46
C LEU A 75 -10.57 -10.24 0.50
N LEU A 76 -10.73 -9.58 -0.62
CA LEU A 76 -9.66 -9.28 -1.55
C LEU A 76 -8.87 -8.06 -1.07
N VAL A 77 -7.58 -8.00 -1.41
CA VAL A 77 -6.67 -6.93 -1.01
C VAL A 77 -6.05 -6.28 -2.26
N LEU A 78 -6.18 -4.97 -2.36
CA LEU A 78 -5.47 -4.12 -3.30
C LEU A 78 -4.46 -3.28 -2.52
N PHE A 79 -3.17 -3.41 -2.80
CA PHE A 79 -2.16 -2.55 -2.21
C PHE A 79 -2.07 -1.21 -2.93
N ASP A 80 -1.97 -0.14 -2.16
CA ASP A 80 -1.89 1.23 -2.64
C ASP A 80 -0.61 1.91 -2.14
N LEU A 81 0.26 2.32 -3.08
CA LEU A 81 1.37 3.20 -2.73
C LEU A 81 0.84 4.61 -2.45
N GLN A 82 0.45 4.83 -1.21
CA GLN A 82 -0.19 6.07 -0.77
C GLN A 82 0.75 7.28 -0.78
N ARG A 83 2.03 7.05 -0.46
CA ARG A 83 3.06 8.10 -0.38
C ARG A 83 4.47 7.52 -0.32
N LEU A 84 5.47 8.36 -0.61
CA LEU A 84 6.87 7.95 -0.55
C LEU A 84 7.43 8.01 0.89
N LYS A 85 6.93 8.92 1.73
CA LYS A 85 7.37 9.10 3.12
C LYS A 85 6.20 9.03 4.09
N SER A 86 6.29 8.15 5.07
CA SER A 86 5.25 7.92 6.09
C SER A 86 4.94 9.15 6.94
N THR A 87 5.95 9.99 7.16
CA THR A 87 5.87 11.20 7.98
C THR A 87 5.40 12.45 7.22
N ARG A 88 5.22 12.35 5.87
CA ARG A 88 4.75 13.46 5.05
C ARG A 88 3.27 13.32 4.74
N TRP A 89 2.55 14.44 4.80
CA TRP A 89 1.21 14.53 4.24
C TRP A 89 1.32 14.45 2.70
N PRO A 90 0.30 14.02 1.96
CA PRO A 90 0.37 13.80 0.51
C PRO A 90 0.44 15.12 -0.30
N ASP A 91 1.45 15.92 -0.03
CA ASP A 91 1.94 17.02 -0.85
C ASP A 91 3.04 16.57 -1.84
N GLU A 92 3.44 15.30 -1.77
CA GLU A 92 4.36 14.64 -2.70
C GLU A 92 3.54 13.85 -3.73
N GLY A 93 2.99 14.52 -4.72
CA GLY A 93 2.18 13.89 -5.78
C GLY A 93 2.99 13.22 -6.88
N LEU A 94 4.33 13.21 -6.77
CA LEU A 94 5.22 12.59 -7.74
C LEU A 94 5.70 11.22 -7.23
N TRP A 95 6.05 10.34 -8.16
CA TRP A 95 6.66 9.03 -7.91
C TRP A 95 8.16 9.10 -7.62
N TYR A 96 8.68 10.29 -7.39
CA TYR A 96 10.08 10.55 -7.05
C TYR A 96 10.23 11.83 -6.23
N THR A 97 11.34 11.93 -5.52
CA THR A 97 11.80 13.15 -4.84
C THR A 97 13.32 13.28 -5.01
N ALA A 98 13.93 14.29 -4.40
CA ALA A 98 15.41 14.40 -4.35
C ALA A 98 16.09 13.18 -3.68
N GLY A 99 15.37 12.43 -2.84
CA GLY A 99 15.87 11.27 -2.09
C GLY A 99 15.22 9.94 -2.43
N VAL A 100 14.30 9.90 -3.39
CA VAL A 100 13.61 8.68 -3.84
C VAL A 100 13.54 8.70 -5.36
N SER A 101 14.08 7.69 -5.99
CA SER A 101 14.04 7.49 -7.45
C SER A 101 12.93 6.52 -7.86
N MET A 102 12.64 6.45 -9.17
CA MET A 102 11.77 5.42 -9.75
C MET A 102 12.27 4.00 -9.42
N ASN A 103 13.60 3.81 -9.37
CA ASN A 103 14.15 2.51 -9.02
C ASN A 103 13.88 2.12 -7.56
N ASP A 104 13.84 3.09 -6.65
CA ASP A 104 13.45 2.84 -5.26
C ASP A 104 11.98 2.43 -5.16
N VAL A 105 11.10 3.06 -5.94
CA VAL A 105 9.68 2.68 -6.02
C VAL A 105 9.53 1.27 -6.59
N LYS A 106 10.25 0.94 -7.67
CA LYS A 106 10.26 -0.42 -8.24
C LYS A 106 10.79 -1.45 -7.24
N ALA A 107 11.83 -1.14 -6.49
CA ALA A 107 12.38 -2.03 -5.46
C ALA A 107 11.37 -2.33 -4.34
N VAL A 108 10.56 -1.35 -3.97
CA VAL A 108 9.48 -1.55 -2.99
C VAL A 108 8.37 -2.44 -3.57
N TRP A 109 7.95 -2.22 -4.81
CA TRP A 109 7.00 -3.12 -5.48
C TRP A 109 7.56 -4.54 -5.64
N ASP A 110 8.84 -4.70 -5.93
CA ASP A 110 9.51 -6.03 -5.98
C ASP A 110 9.42 -6.74 -4.62
N THR A 111 9.68 -6.03 -3.53
CA THR A 111 9.55 -6.54 -2.15
C THR A 111 8.11 -6.97 -1.86
N MET A 112 7.13 -6.14 -2.20
CA MET A 112 5.71 -6.45 -2.02
C MET A 112 5.30 -7.69 -2.82
N GLN A 113 5.75 -7.80 -4.06
CA GLN A 113 5.43 -8.94 -4.93
C GLN A 113 6.10 -10.24 -4.47
N ALA A 114 7.36 -10.18 -4.04
CA ALA A 114 8.07 -11.34 -3.49
C ALA A 114 7.32 -11.95 -2.30
N ARG A 115 6.65 -11.11 -1.51
CA ARG A 115 5.91 -11.55 -0.32
C ARG A 115 4.46 -11.93 -0.61
N PHE A 116 3.79 -11.22 -1.50
CA PHE A 116 2.33 -11.29 -1.64
C PHE A 116 1.82 -11.79 -3.00
N CYS A 117 2.67 -11.98 -4.01
CA CYS A 117 2.20 -12.41 -5.34
C CYS A 117 1.44 -13.74 -5.30
N ASN A 118 1.85 -14.67 -4.44
CA ASN A 118 1.22 -15.99 -4.33
C ASN A 118 0.01 -16.03 -3.38
N ARG A 119 -0.36 -14.91 -2.76
CA ARG A 119 -1.55 -14.84 -1.91
C ARG A 119 -2.78 -14.71 -2.79
N TRP A 120 -3.70 -15.66 -2.70
CA TRP A 120 -4.86 -15.76 -3.60
C TRP A 120 -5.76 -14.52 -3.55
N ASN A 121 -5.85 -13.89 -2.39
CA ASN A 121 -6.69 -12.73 -2.11
C ASN A 121 -6.03 -11.39 -2.42
N VAL A 122 -4.73 -11.34 -2.74
CA VAL A 122 -4.09 -10.11 -3.21
C VAL A 122 -4.28 -9.98 -4.70
N ILE A 123 -5.00 -8.93 -5.11
CA ILE A 123 -5.45 -8.78 -6.50
C ILE A 123 -4.59 -7.81 -7.32
N GLY A 124 -3.79 -6.96 -6.68
CA GLY A 124 -2.99 -6.04 -7.48
C GLY A 124 -2.35 -4.89 -6.74
N ALA A 125 -1.86 -3.96 -7.54
CA ALA A 125 -1.13 -2.77 -7.17
C ALA A 125 -1.83 -1.51 -7.72
N ASP A 126 -2.16 -0.58 -6.84
CA ASP A 126 -2.44 0.80 -7.17
C ASP A 126 -1.12 1.56 -7.11
N LEU A 127 -0.62 1.97 -8.27
CA LEU A 127 0.78 2.34 -8.46
C LEU A 127 1.20 3.58 -7.68
N LEU A 128 0.30 4.56 -7.55
CA LEU A 128 0.50 5.77 -6.78
C LEU A 128 -0.86 6.46 -6.54
N ASN A 129 -1.15 6.76 -5.29
CA ASN A 129 -2.34 7.50 -4.89
C ASN A 129 -2.25 8.97 -5.30
N GLU A 130 -3.32 9.48 -5.94
CA GLU A 130 -3.53 10.88 -6.25
C GLU A 130 -2.32 11.57 -6.88
N PRO A 131 -1.75 11.06 -7.99
CA PRO A 131 -0.62 11.71 -8.63
C PRO A 131 -0.97 13.15 -8.99
N HIS A 132 -0.09 14.09 -8.64
CA HIS A 132 -0.25 15.52 -8.93
C HIS A 132 1.09 16.20 -9.08
N GLY A 133 1.10 17.44 -9.60
CA GLY A 133 2.35 18.17 -9.83
C GLY A 133 3.10 17.74 -11.09
N ALA A 134 2.55 16.81 -11.87
CA ALA A 134 3.04 16.39 -13.18
C ALA A 134 1.94 16.55 -14.23
N LYS A 135 2.30 16.52 -15.51
CA LYS A 135 1.34 16.41 -16.61
C LYS A 135 0.97 14.94 -16.84
N TRP A 136 -0.22 14.72 -17.37
CA TRP A 136 -0.68 13.36 -17.70
C TRP A 136 0.32 12.57 -18.53
N GLY A 137 0.95 13.16 -19.57
CA GLY A 137 1.92 12.45 -20.40
C GLY A 137 3.17 11.98 -19.64
N GLU A 138 3.61 12.74 -18.64
CA GLU A 138 4.74 12.36 -17.77
C GLU A 138 4.35 11.21 -16.85
N TRP A 139 3.19 11.33 -16.20
CA TRP A 139 2.66 10.27 -15.34
C TRP A 139 2.32 9.00 -16.13
N ALA A 140 1.65 9.11 -17.28
CA ALA A 140 1.32 7.95 -18.12
C ALA A 140 2.58 7.17 -18.52
N THR A 141 3.67 7.86 -18.85
CA THR A 141 4.96 7.22 -19.16
C THR A 141 5.53 6.49 -17.95
N ALA A 142 5.56 7.15 -16.79
CA ALA A 142 6.05 6.56 -15.55
C ALA A 142 5.17 5.39 -15.07
N ALA A 143 3.84 5.55 -15.13
CA ALA A 143 2.89 4.50 -14.76
C ALA A 143 3.00 3.28 -15.68
N THR A 144 3.24 3.49 -16.98
CA THR A 144 3.48 2.40 -17.94
C THR A 144 4.75 1.64 -17.60
N ASP A 145 5.85 2.34 -17.29
CA ASP A 145 7.14 1.72 -16.92
C ASP A 145 7.01 0.96 -15.58
N MET A 146 6.38 1.56 -14.59
CA MET A 146 6.14 0.94 -13.29
C MET A 146 5.17 -0.25 -13.39
N GLY A 147 4.06 -0.09 -14.09
CA GLY A 147 3.07 -1.15 -14.28
C GLY A 147 3.62 -2.36 -15.03
N ASN A 148 4.38 -2.13 -16.10
CA ASN A 148 5.08 -3.21 -16.81
C ASN A 148 6.08 -3.93 -15.90
N PHE A 149 6.80 -3.20 -15.06
CA PHE A 149 7.68 -3.80 -14.06
C PHE A 149 6.90 -4.68 -13.10
N VAL A 150 5.79 -4.19 -12.54
CA VAL A 150 4.92 -4.95 -11.63
C VAL A 150 4.43 -6.22 -12.31
N LEU A 151 3.88 -6.14 -13.51
CA LEU A 151 3.35 -7.29 -14.24
C LEU A 151 4.45 -8.30 -14.63
N SER A 152 5.67 -7.83 -14.89
CA SER A 152 6.80 -8.72 -15.20
C SER A 152 7.21 -9.62 -14.03
N LYS A 153 6.89 -9.23 -12.81
CA LYS A 153 7.21 -9.96 -11.58
C LYS A 153 6.03 -10.76 -11.02
N CYS A 154 4.81 -10.29 -11.27
CA CYS A 154 3.58 -10.93 -10.81
C CYS A 154 2.46 -10.77 -11.85
N GLU A 155 2.41 -11.67 -12.83
CA GLU A 155 1.45 -11.64 -13.95
C GLU A 155 -0.01 -11.73 -13.51
N ARG A 156 -0.29 -12.27 -12.35
CA ARG A 156 -1.65 -12.43 -11.83
C ARG A 156 -2.22 -11.17 -11.17
N TRP A 157 -1.39 -10.16 -10.91
CA TRP A 157 -1.87 -8.91 -10.34
C TRP A 157 -2.51 -8.02 -11.40
N LEU A 158 -3.48 -7.25 -10.97
CA LEU A 158 -4.00 -6.10 -11.71
C LEU A 158 -3.17 -4.86 -11.35
N VAL A 159 -3.05 -3.96 -12.31
CA VAL A 159 -2.42 -2.66 -12.10
C VAL A 159 -3.49 -1.59 -12.21
N PHE A 160 -3.60 -0.76 -11.17
CA PHE A 160 -4.47 0.39 -11.12
C PHE A 160 -3.65 1.66 -11.33
N VAL A 161 -4.16 2.54 -12.18
CA VAL A 161 -3.51 3.80 -12.54
C VAL A 161 -4.53 4.92 -12.34
N GLU A 162 -4.28 5.79 -11.37
CA GLU A 162 -5.12 6.95 -11.14
C GLU A 162 -4.81 8.08 -12.15
N GLY A 163 -5.77 8.95 -12.39
CA GLY A 163 -5.57 10.16 -13.18
C GLY A 163 -4.78 11.21 -12.40
N VAL A 164 -4.13 12.14 -13.12
CA VAL A 164 -3.43 13.27 -12.49
C VAL A 164 -4.45 14.27 -11.95
N ALA A 165 -4.37 14.57 -10.66
CA ALA A 165 -5.21 15.59 -10.04
C ALA A 165 -4.81 17.00 -10.52
N HIS A 166 -5.81 17.84 -10.81
CA HIS A 166 -5.64 19.24 -11.20
C HIS A 166 -4.91 19.52 -12.51
N GLU A 167 -4.74 18.53 -13.39
CA GLU A 167 -4.26 18.82 -14.75
C GLU A 167 -5.31 19.69 -15.47
N GLY A 168 -4.91 20.89 -15.85
CA GLY A 168 -5.77 21.81 -16.62
C GLY A 168 -6.32 23.00 -15.83
N LYS A 169 -5.92 23.21 -14.59
CA LYS A 169 -6.10 24.50 -13.90
C LYS A 169 -4.79 25.28 -13.91
N SER A 170 -4.43 25.81 -15.08
CA SER A 170 -3.45 26.90 -15.23
C SER A 170 -4.20 28.17 -15.52
#